data_b22f4b4914cc9dd91dce49c1d7e9e283
#
_entry.id   b22f4b4914cc9dd91dce49c1d7e9e283
#
_cell.length_a   1.000
_cell.length_b   1.000
_cell.length_c   1.000
_cell.angle_alpha   90.00
_cell.angle_beta   90.00
_cell.angle_gamma   90.00
#
_symmetry.space_group_name_H-M   'P 1'
#
loop_
_entity.id
_entity.type
_entity.pdbx_description
1 polymer ?
#
loop_
_entity_poly.entity_id
_entity_poly.type
_entity_poly.pdbx_seq_one_letter_code
_entity_poly.pdbx_strand_id
1 'polypeptide(L)'
;MLRTFMIPSVCAAVLMASPTAFAQGQFGTADDAKAMLVKAAAAVKADKTKTLDLINKGEGGFLDRDIYPFCFELSDGKILAVASNNAKQFLGTDIRALKDANGRVYGPDLHAAAQKPEGQITEVSYMFPRPGADKTPVQKVSFVTKAGDLGCGVGYYK
;
A
#
# COMPACT_ATOMS: atom_id res chain seq x y z
N MET A 1 -77.42 2.88 -21.67
CA MET A 1 -76.25 2.88 -22.55
C MET A 1 -75.04 3.10 -21.66
N LEU A 2 -74.34 1.99 -21.23
CA LEU A 2 -73.16 2.02 -20.35
C LEU A 2 -71.95 1.94 -21.26
N ARG A 3 -71.09 2.96 -21.25
CA ARG A 3 -69.79 2.95 -21.94
C ARG A 3 -68.68 2.58 -20.93
N THR A 4 -68.19 1.35 -21.11
CA THR A 4 -67.05 0.83 -20.37
C THR A 4 -65.74 1.42 -20.92
N PHE A 5 -65.01 2.15 -20.12
CA PHE A 5 -63.65 2.63 -20.44
C PHE A 5 -62.66 1.56 -20.02
N MET A 6 -61.92 0.96 -20.94
CA MET A 6 -60.79 0.12 -20.73
C MET A 6 -59.55 1.03 -20.56
N ILE A 7 -58.88 0.92 -19.42
CA ILE A 7 -57.60 1.55 -19.17
C ILE A 7 -56.49 0.52 -19.46
N PRO A 8 -55.53 0.78 -20.37
CA PRO A 8 -54.41 -0.13 -20.55
C PRO A 8 -53.38 0.06 -19.42
N SER A 9 -53.10 -1.03 -18.68
CA SER A 9 -52.04 -1.10 -17.65
C SER A 9 -50.70 -1.18 -18.35
N VAL A 10 -49.89 -0.13 -18.24
CA VAL A 10 -48.50 -0.12 -18.72
C VAL A 10 -47.61 -0.68 -17.60
N CYS A 11 -47.15 -1.93 -17.75
CA CYS A 11 -46.12 -2.51 -16.91
C CYS A 11 -44.76 -1.90 -17.27
N ALA A 12 -44.29 -0.97 -16.47
CA ALA A 12 -42.91 -0.48 -16.54
C ALA A 12 -41.99 -1.54 -15.92
N ALA A 13 -41.21 -2.24 -16.74
CA ALA A 13 -40.15 -3.13 -16.32
C ALA A 13 -38.96 -2.27 -15.84
N VAL A 14 -38.77 -2.18 -14.53
CA VAL A 14 -37.59 -1.57 -13.93
C VAL A 14 -36.42 -2.57 -14.02
N LEU A 15 -35.51 -2.34 -14.96
CA LEU A 15 -34.25 -3.05 -15.06
C LEU A 15 -33.38 -2.61 -13.87
N MET A 16 -33.33 -3.43 -12.83
CA MET A 16 -32.36 -3.26 -11.74
C MET A 16 -30.97 -3.68 -12.25
N ALA A 17 -30.13 -2.71 -12.59
CA ALA A 17 -28.70 -2.91 -12.80
C ALA A 17 -28.07 -3.24 -11.45
N SER A 18 -27.80 -4.51 -11.18
CA SER A 18 -27.03 -4.92 -10.01
C SER A 18 -25.58 -4.41 -10.18
N PRO A 19 -25.02 -3.66 -9.21
CA PRO A 19 -23.61 -3.33 -9.26
C PRO A 19 -22.83 -4.65 -9.14
N THR A 20 -22.00 -4.96 -10.13
CA THR A 20 -21.02 -6.03 -10.05
C THR A 20 -19.99 -5.61 -8.99
N ALA A 21 -20.16 -6.09 -7.76
CA ALA A 21 -19.13 -6.03 -6.75
C ALA A 21 -17.96 -6.89 -7.25
N PHE A 22 -16.90 -6.27 -7.73
CA PHE A 22 -15.63 -6.96 -7.95
C PHE A 22 -15.17 -7.46 -6.59
N ALA A 23 -15.16 -8.77 -6.40
CA ALA A 23 -14.58 -9.38 -5.21
C ALA A 23 -13.10 -8.98 -5.18
N GLN A 24 -12.71 -8.11 -4.23
CA GLN A 24 -11.32 -7.79 -3.98
C GLN A 24 -10.58 -9.10 -3.65
N GLY A 25 -9.49 -9.39 -4.38
CA GLY A 25 -8.67 -10.56 -4.11
C GLY A 25 -8.15 -10.56 -2.66
N GLN A 26 -7.85 -11.75 -2.11
CA GLN A 26 -7.34 -11.91 -0.75
C GLN A 26 -6.02 -11.13 -0.52
N PHE A 27 -5.24 -10.90 -1.57
CA PHE A 27 -3.97 -10.19 -1.54
C PHE A 27 -4.00 -8.98 -2.46
N GLY A 28 -3.15 -8.00 -2.14
CA GLY A 28 -2.99 -6.83 -2.97
C GLY A 28 -2.11 -7.07 -4.19
N THR A 29 -2.34 -6.28 -5.23
CA THR A 29 -1.63 -6.35 -6.50
C THR A 29 -0.48 -5.34 -6.58
N ALA A 30 0.34 -5.46 -7.63
CA ALA A 30 1.38 -4.46 -7.94
C ALA A 30 0.77 -3.05 -8.17
N ASP A 31 -0.39 -2.98 -8.84
CA ASP A 31 -1.06 -1.70 -9.10
C ASP A 31 -1.60 -1.07 -7.80
N ASP A 32 -2.17 -1.89 -6.89
CA ASP A 32 -2.60 -1.43 -5.57
C ASP A 32 -1.42 -0.88 -4.76
N ALA A 33 -0.27 -1.57 -4.78
CA ALA A 33 0.94 -1.14 -4.09
C ALA A 33 1.47 0.19 -4.65
N LYS A 34 1.50 0.33 -5.98
CA LYS A 34 1.94 1.56 -6.64
C LYS A 34 0.99 2.73 -6.34
N ALA A 35 -0.33 2.50 -6.38
CA ALA A 35 -1.33 3.52 -6.02
C ALA A 35 -1.18 3.97 -4.56
N MET A 36 -0.99 3.03 -3.63
CA MET A 36 -0.76 3.34 -2.22
C MET A 36 0.54 4.11 -2.01
N LEU A 37 1.62 3.79 -2.74
CA LEU A 37 2.88 4.55 -2.66
C LEU A 37 2.70 6.01 -3.09
N VAL A 38 2.04 6.24 -4.21
CA VAL A 38 1.77 7.60 -4.71
C VAL A 38 0.95 8.39 -3.69
N LYS A 39 -0.09 7.78 -3.11
CA LYS A 39 -0.90 8.36 -2.04
C LYS A 39 -0.05 8.69 -0.81
N ALA A 40 0.79 7.75 -0.34
CA ALA A 40 1.63 7.95 0.85
C ALA A 40 2.66 9.06 0.63
N ALA A 41 3.34 9.08 -0.52
CA ALA A 41 4.32 10.11 -0.86
C ALA A 41 3.68 11.52 -0.93
N ALA A 42 2.51 11.63 -1.53
CA ALA A 42 1.77 12.91 -1.59
C ALA A 42 1.34 13.37 -0.19
N ALA A 43 0.82 12.46 0.64
CA ALA A 43 0.39 12.77 2.01
C ALA A 43 1.57 13.19 2.90
N VAL A 44 2.72 12.51 2.81
CA VAL A 44 3.95 12.88 3.54
C VAL A 44 4.40 14.30 3.18
N LYS A 45 4.36 14.67 1.90
CA LYS A 45 4.70 16.02 1.47
C LYS A 45 3.73 17.09 1.95
N ALA A 46 2.47 16.75 2.09
CA ALA A 46 1.44 17.67 2.58
C ALA A 46 1.51 17.87 4.11
N ASP A 47 1.67 16.78 4.87
CA ASP A 47 1.78 16.78 6.32
C ASP A 47 2.55 15.55 6.78
N LYS A 48 3.86 15.69 6.93
CA LYS A 48 4.78 14.61 7.32
C LYS A 48 4.36 13.96 8.65
N THR A 49 4.19 14.78 9.69
CA THR A 49 3.95 14.28 11.06
C THR A 49 2.65 13.51 11.17
N LYS A 50 1.57 14.07 10.65
CA LYS A 50 0.25 13.43 10.64
C LYS A 50 0.27 12.15 9.81
N THR A 51 0.92 12.16 8.66
CA THR A 51 0.95 11.00 7.76
C THR A 51 1.74 9.84 8.37
N LEU A 52 2.89 10.10 9.00
CA LEU A 52 3.66 9.05 9.67
C LEU A 52 2.88 8.43 10.84
N ASP A 53 2.12 9.23 11.60
CA ASP A 53 1.24 8.74 12.66
C ASP A 53 0.13 7.83 12.10
N LEU A 54 -0.56 8.25 11.03
CA LEU A 54 -1.58 7.45 10.36
C LEU A 54 -1.01 6.13 9.81
N ILE A 55 0.16 6.15 9.19
CA ILE A 55 0.84 4.94 8.73
C ILE A 55 1.12 4.00 9.90
N ASN A 56 1.69 4.50 11.01
CA ASN A 56 2.02 3.68 12.17
C ASN A 56 0.78 3.05 12.82
N LYS A 57 -0.37 3.70 12.72
CA LYS A 57 -1.67 3.16 13.19
C LYS A 57 -2.35 2.23 12.18
N GLY A 58 -1.91 2.22 10.93
CA GLY A 58 -2.60 1.51 9.83
C GLY A 58 -3.93 2.17 9.45
N GLU A 59 -4.05 3.48 9.71
CA GLU A 59 -5.24 4.29 9.45
C GLU A 59 -5.10 5.11 8.16
N GLY A 60 -6.14 5.88 7.81
CA GLY A 60 -6.11 6.73 6.61
C GLY A 60 -6.03 5.95 5.29
N GLY A 61 -6.31 4.65 5.32
CA GLY A 61 -6.20 3.77 4.16
C GLY A 61 -4.74 3.44 3.82
N PHE A 62 -3.86 3.40 4.83
CA PHE A 62 -2.47 2.97 4.71
C PHE A 62 -2.24 1.50 5.12
N LEU A 63 -3.30 0.75 5.30
CA LEU A 63 -3.25 -0.70 5.45
C LEU A 63 -4.42 -1.29 4.66
N ASP A 64 -4.11 -2.04 3.62
CA ASP A 64 -5.10 -2.73 2.78
C ASP A 64 -4.62 -4.15 2.51
N ARG A 65 -5.33 -5.14 3.07
CA ARG A 65 -4.96 -6.56 2.95
C ARG A 65 -3.51 -6.79 3.42
N ASP A 66 -2.61 -7.15 2.53
CA ASP A 66 -1.18 -7.35 2.80
C ASP A 66 -0.28 -6.21 2.26
N ILE A 67 -0.91 -5.12 1.77
CA ILE A 67 -0.22 -3.92 1.27
C ILE A 67 -0.19 -2.83 2.34
N TYR A 68 0.98 -2.27 2.55
CA TYR A 68 1.22 -1.20 3.52
C TYR A 68 2.47 -0.40 3.19
N PRO A 69 2.50 0.91 3.52
CA PRO A 69 3.68 1.74 3.37
C PRO A 69 4.66 1.59 4.54
N PHE A 70 5.91 1.89 4.24
CA PHE A 70 6.95 2.19 5.20
C PHE A 70 7.70 3.44 4.75
N CYS A 71 8.16 4.27 5.68
CA CYS A 71 8.95 5.46 5.38
C CYS A 71 10.16 5.56 6.31
N PHE A 72 11.26 6.10 5.80
CA PHE A 72 12.53 6.27 6.51
C PHE A 72 13.20 7.58 6.13
N GLU A 73 14.04 8.12 6.99
CA GLU A 73 14.82 9.32 6.70
C GLU A 73 15.93 9.03 5.69
N LEU A 74 16.12 9.92 4.72
CA LEU A 74 17.19 9.78 3.72
C LEU A 74 18.57 10.10 4.30
N SER A 75 18.65 10.92 5.34
CA SER A 75 19.91 11.37 5.95
C SER A 75 20.62 10.25 6.71
N ASP A 76 19.90 9.56 7.60
CA ASP A 76 20.46 8.55 8.50
C ASP A 76 19.90 7.14 8.28
N GLY A 77 18.88 6.99 7.42
CA GLY A 77 18.23 5.71 7.12
C GLY A 77 17.23 5.27 8.17
N LYS A 78 16.94 6.06 9.19
CA LYS A 78 16.06 5.68 10.30
C LYS A 78 14.64 5.44 9.86
N ILE A 79 14.08 4.27 10.13
CA ILE A 79 12.69 3.91 9.82
C ILE A 79 11.77 4.63 10.81
N LEU A 80 10.89 5.51 10.28
CA LEU A 80 9.98 6.34 11.07
C LEU A 80 8.55 5.81 11.11
N ALA A 81 8.13 5.11 10.06
CA ALA A 81 6.77 4.61 9.97
C ALA A 81 6.69 3.28 9.23
N VAL A 82 5.80 2.41 9.70
CA VAL A 82 5.42 1.16 9.05
C VAL A 82 4.05 0.69 9.57
N ALA A 83 3.13 0.39 8.67
CA ALA A 83 1.77 0.01 9.07
C ALA A 83 1.65 -1.46 9.50
N SER A 84 2.49 -2.35 8.98
CA SER A 84 2.41 -3.78 9.30
C SER A 84 3.02 -4.13 10.66
N ASN A 85 2.26 -4.87 11.48
CA ASN A 85 2.76 -5.36 12.76
C ASN A 85 4.01 -6.25 12.63
N ASN A 86 4.15 -6.99 11.54
CA ASN A 86 5.34 -7.82 11.29
C ASN A 86 6.63 -7.00 11.11
N ALA A 87 6.51 -5.75 10.71
CA ALA A 87 7.63 -4.87 10.42
C ALA A 87 7.84 -3.79 11.50
N LYS A 88 6.93 -3.64 12.47
CA LYS A 88 7.05 -2.65 13.56
C LYS A 88 8.30 -2.79 14.41
N GLN A 89 8.86 -4.00 14.48
CA GLN A 89 10.15 -4.26 15.16
C GLN A 89 11.32 -3.48 14.54
N PHE A 90 11.19 -3.02 13.31
CA PHE A 90 12.22 -2.25 12.62
C PHE A 90 12.11 -0.74 12.83
N LEU A 91 11.05 -0.25 13.49
CA LEU A 91 10.91 1.18 13.79
C LEU A 91 12.11 1.67 14.60
N GLY A 92 12.68 2.80 14.18
CA GLY A 92 13.86 3.39 14.80
C GLY A 92 15.21 2.77 14.39
N THR A 93 15.19 1.65 13.64
CA THR A 93 16.43 1.06 13.10
C THR A 93 16.82 1.67 11.76
N ASP A 94 18.05 1.48 11.34
CA ASP A 94 18.54 1.91 10.03
C ASP A 94 18.05 0.96 8.93
N ILE A 95 17.34 1.49 7.93
CA ILE A 95 16.84 0.72 6.77
C ILE A 95 17.98 -0.03 6.07
N ARG A 96 19.19 0.54 6.03
CA ARG A 96 20.36 -0.04 5.35
C ARG A 96 20.87 -1.32 6.01
N ALA A 97 20.52 -1.56 7.27
CA ALA A 97 20.92 -2.78 7.98
C ALA A 97 19.99 -3.97 7.72
N LEU A 98 18.86 -3.77 7.00
CA LEU A 98 17.87 -4.81 6.79
C LEU A 98 18.39 -5.95 5.92
N LYS A 99 18.17 -7.17 6.41
CA LYS A 99 18.46 -8.43 5.72
C LYS A 99 17.21 -9.26 5.58
N ASP A 100 17.15 -10.02 4.51
CA ASP A 100 16.08 -10.99 4.30
C ASP A 100 16.41 -12.35 4.98
N ALA A 101 15.45 -13.29 4.90
CA ALA A 101 15.59 -14.62 5.50
C ALA A 101 16.75 -15.44 4.90
N ASN A 102 17.20 -15.11 3.69
CA ASN A 102 18.32 -15.76 3.02
C ASN A 102 19.67 -15.08 3.33
N GLY A 103 19.64 -14.05 4.21
CA GLY A 103 20.82 -13.28 4.58
C GLY A 103 21.23 -12.18 3.57
N ARG A 104 20.46 -11.98 2.50
CA ARG A 104 20.71 -10.89 1.56
C ARG A 104 20.43 -9.55 2.24
N VAL A 105 21.42 -8.64 2.21
CA VAL A 105 21.28 -7.26 2.67
C VAL A 105 20.56 -6.48 1.58
N TYR A 106 19.26 -6.20 1.75
CA TYR A 106 18.45 -5.48 0.76
C TYR A 106 18.19 -4.02 1.12
N GLY A 107 18.46 -3.66 2.35
CA GLY A 107 18.21 -2.31 2.86
C GLY A 107 18.93 -1.20 2.09
N PRO A 108 20.23 -1.36 1.71
CA PRO A 108 20.92 -0.38 0.88
C PRO A 108 20.24 -0.16 -0.47
N ASP A 109 19.66 -1.19 -1.08
CA ASP A 109 18.92 -1.07 -2.35
C ASP A 109 17.68 -0.19 -2.17
N LEU A 110 16.94 -0.35 -1.06
CA LEU A 110 15.78 0.50 -0.72
C LEU A 110 16.21 1.96 -0.52
N HIS A 111 17.29 2.17 0.22
CA HIS A 111 17.81 3.51 0.48
C HIS A 111 18.28 4.20 -0.81
N ALA A 112 19.05 3.50 -1.66
CA ALA A 112 19.51 4.01 -2.94
C ALA A 112 18.34 4.30 -3.90
N ALA A 113 17.31 3.46 -3.89
CA ALA A 113 16.09 3.67 -4.70
C ALA A 113 15.40 4.99 -4.33
N ALA A 114 15.35 5.31 -3.02
CA ALA A 114 14.73 6.53 -2.52
C ALA A 114 15.57 7.80 -2.74
N GLN A 115 16.86 7.67 -3.05
CA GLN A 115 17.73 8.83 -3.37
C GLN A 115 17.58 9.32 -4.81
N LYS A 116 16.88 8.57 -5.66
CA LYS A 116 16.60 8.98 -7.02
C LYS A 116 15.71 10.23 -7.06
N PRO A 117 15.66 10.96 -8.19
CA PRO A 117 14.81 12.14 -8.32
C PRO A 117 13.37 11.88 -7.89
N GLU A 118 12.75 12.89 -7.29
CA GLU A 118 11.37 12.84 -6.85
C GLU A 118 10.43 12.48 -8.02
N GLY A 119 9.44 11.61 -7.72
CA GLY A 119 8.53 11.08 -8.75
C GLY A 119 9.04 9.84 -9.49
N GLN A 120 10.34 9.52 -9.42
CA GLN A 120 10.85 8.26 -9.92
C GLN A 120 10.54 7.13 -8.94
N ILE A 121 9.88 6.08 -9.46
CA ILE A 121 9.58 4.86 -8.70
C ILE A 121 10.57 3.78 -9.12
N THR A 122 11.17 3.12 -8.14
CA THR A 122 12.14 2.03 -8.35
C THR A 122 11.67 0.77 -7.63
N GLU A 123 11.80 -0.38 -8.27
CA GLU A 123 11.49 -1.68 -7.67
C GLU A 123 12.69 -2.26 -6.94
N VAL A 124 12.45 -2.82 -5.74
CA VAL A 124 13.43 -3.59 -4.98
C VAL A 124 12.77 -4.91 -4.55
N SER A 125 13.42 -6.04 -4.86
CA SER A 125 12.90 -7.38 -4.57
C SER A 125 13.70 -8.06 -3.47
N TYR A 126 13.01 -8.68 -2.51
CA TYR A 126 13.62 -9.40 -1.38
C TYR A 126 12.63 -10.41 -0.78
N MET A 127 13.10 -11.27 0.11
CA MET A 127 12.25 -12.25 0.81
C MET A 127 11.71 -11.65 2.11
N PHE A 128 10.39 -11.66 2.30
CA PHE A 128 9.76 -11.13 3.51
C PHE A 128 8.44 -11.86 3.81
N PRO A 129 8.12 -12.14 5.08
CA PRO A 129 6.87 -12.80 5.42
C PRO A 129 5.67 -11.90 5.18
N ARG A 130 4.56 -12.47 4.73
CA ARG A 130 3.28 -11.75 4.66
C ARG A 130 2.82 -11.31 6.04
N PRO A 131 2.04 -10.24 6.18
CA PRO A 131 1.33 -9.92 7.41
C PRO A 131 0.48 -11.11 7.87
N GLY A 132 0.52 -11.42 9.18
CA GLY A 132 -0.25 -12.52 9.76
C GLY A 132 0.59 -13.42 10.66
N ALA A 133 0.04 -14.60 11.00
CA ALA A 133 0.68 -15.58 11.88
C ALA A 133 1.77 -16.38 11.19
N ASP A 134 1.61 -16.67 9.89
CA ASP A 134 2.62 -17.37 9.08
C ASP A 134 3.83 -16.45 8.85
N LYS A 135 4.99 -16.92 9.25
CA LYS A 135 6.27 -16.22 9.11
C LYS A 135 7.13 -16.75 7.97
N THR A 136 6.59 -17.64 7.14
CA THR A 136 7.31 -18.15 5.97
C THR A 136 7.62 -17.00 5.01
N PRO A 137 8.91 -16.76 4.69
CA PRO A 137 9.28 -15.70 3.76
C PRO A 137 8.84 -16.05 2.33
N VAL A 138 8.23 -15.08 1.68
CA VAL A 138 7.86 -15.15 0.26
C VAL A 138 8.46 -13.96 -0.50
N GLN A 139 8.54 -14.05 -1.82
CA GLN A 139 9.08 -12.96 -2.61
C GLN A 139 8.20 -11.72 -2.50
N LYS A 140 8.79 -10.62 -2.03
CA LYS A 140 8.19 -9.29 -1.96
C LYS A 140 8.90 -8.36 -2.94
N VAL A 141 8.12 -7.55 -3.64
CA VAL A 141 8.63 -6.45 -4.47
C VAL A 141 8.11 -5.15 -3.88
N SER A 142 9.01 -4.27 -3.50
CA SER A 142 8.67 -2.92 -3.03
C SER A 142 8.93 -1.88 -4.10
N PHE A 143 7.92 -1.09 -4.41
CA PHE A 143 8.07 0.18 -5.10
C PHE A 143 8.55 1.22 -4.11
N VAL A 144 9.58 1.96 -4.45
CA VAL A 144 10.22 2.97 -3.58
C VAL A 144 10.35 4.29 -4.33
N THR A 145 10.07 5.39 -3.64
CA THR A 145 10.25 6.74 -4.17
C THR A 145 10.70 7.71 -3.08
N LYS A 146 11.23 8.84 -3.50
CA LYS A 146 11.51 9.99 -2.64
C LYS A 146 10.21 10.75 -2.32
N ALA A 147 10.05 11.18 -1.07
CA ALA A 147 8.95 12.02 -0.60
C ALA A 147 9.51 13.12 0.32
N GLY A 148 9.97 14.23 -0.24
CA GLY A 148 10.66 15.28 0.49
C GLY A 148 12.01 14.80 1.03
N ASP A 149 12.18 14.84 2.35
CA ASP A 149 13.37 14.36 3.07
C ASP A 149 13.30 12.86 3.43
N LEU A 150 12.20 12.19 3.06
CA LEU A 150 11.99 10.77 3.32
C LEU A 150 12.11 9.92 2.04
N GLY A 151 12.50 8.67 2.24
CA GLY A 151 12.22 7.57 1.34
C GLY A 151 10.98 6.83 1.83
N CYS A 152 10.01 6.60 0.94
CA CYS A 152 8.84 5.78 1.23
C CYS A 152 8.74 4.61 0.26
N GLY A 153 8.27 3.48 0.74
CA GLY A 153 8.07 2.28 -0.06
C GLY A 153 6.76 1.58 0.28
N VAL A 154 6.20 0.90 -0.71
CA VAL A 154 5.05 -0.01 -0.57
C VAL A 154 5.34 -1.28 -1.33
N GLY A 155 5.18 -2.43 -0.69
CA GLY A 155 5.45 -3.73 -1.30
C GLY A 155 4.20 -4.56 -1.51
N TYR A 156 4.25 -5.39 -2.56
CA TYR A 156 3.32 -6.49 -2.80
C TYR A 156 4.08 -7.81 -2.84
N TYR A 157 3.38 -8.93 -2.73
CA TYR A 157 3.97 -10.27 -2.72
C TYR A 157 3.64 -11.01 -4.01
N LYS A 158 4.62 -11.71 -4.56
CA LYS A 158 4.45 -12.59 -5.73
C LYS A 158 3.97 -13.97 -5.32
#